data_4aca08deb292eea8a0add10d065016bf
#
_entry.id   4aca08deb292eea8a0add10d065016bf
#
_cell.length_a   1.000
_cell.length_b   1.000
_cell.length_c   1.000
_cell.angle_alpha   90.00
_cell.angle_beta   90.00
_cell.angle_gamma   90.00
#
_symmetry.space_group_name_H-M   'P 1'
#
loop_
_entity.id
_entity.type
_entity.pdbx_description
1 polymer ?
#
loop_
_entity_poly.entity_id
_entity_poly.type
_entity_poly.pdbx_seq_one_letter_code
_entity_poly.pdbx_strand_id
1 'polypeptide(L)'
;IHEALAQRYGCNLYLARLEDHGLKGDSPLLNIDPLQWMQSALDAIAVGKALGEKVILVSCSTGSTFALYLAAKYPDLVEAQIMLSPNVDYFDPRSFMMSRPWGLHITRLILGSDFYSWKAPANAEQYWYTRYRIEGIITLKAIIDETMTKENFQMINDPIYLSYYYKDEAHQDNVVSVKRMKEMFEQVGTPSAMKKEVAHADAGTHIIGSDLFNQNLSSVWSPLVSYCEEVLHLTPVQDVDWKPFIDNRQIN
;
A
#
# COMPACT_ATOMS: atom_id res chain seq x y z
N ILE A 1 9.33 -8.56 1.80
CA ILE A 1 9.22 -8.03 3.19
C ILE A 1 8.21 -8.84 4.01
N HIS A 2 6.99 -9.08 3.56
CA HIS A 2 5.91 -9.71 4.35
C HIS A 2 6.29 -11.08 4.92
N GLU A 3 6.83 -11.97 4.10
CA GLU A 3 7.26 -13.31 4.53
C GLU A 3 8.43 -13.23 5.52
N ALA A 4 9.39 -12.32 5.29
CA ALA A 4 10.52 -12.13 6.19
C ALA A 4 10.09 -11.62 7.57
N LEU A 5 9.14 -10.68 7.64
CA LEU A 5 8.55 -10.22 8.90
C LEU A 5 7.85 -11.38 9.64
N ALA A 6 7.00 -12.14 8.94
CA ALA A 6 6.28 -13.25 9.54
C ALA A 6 7.25 -14.32 10.10
N GLN A 7 8.30 -14.65 9.36
CA GLN A 7 9.33 -15.60 9.82
C GLN A 7 10.11 -15.05 11.03
N ARG A 8 10.55 -13.78 10.97
CA ARG A 8 11.33 -13.18 12.06
C ARG A 8 10.57 -13.18 13.39
N TYR A 9 9.29 -12.87 13.37
CA TYR A 9 8.48 -12.73 14.58
C TYR A 9 7.59 -13.95 14.87
N GLY A 10 7.66 -15.01 14.07
CA GLY A 10 6.84 -16.22 14.25
C GLY A 10 5.34 -15.96 14.07
N CYS A 11 4.98 -14.98 13.23
CA CYS A 11 3.60 -14.62 12.97
C CYS A 11 2.96 -15.48 11.87
N ASN A 12 1.65 -15.72 11.99
CA ASN A 12 0.86 -16.19 10.87
C ASN A 12 0.81 -15.12 9.78
N LEU A 13 0.90 -15.52 8.52
CA LEU A 13 0.84 -14.61 7.38
C LEU A 13 -0.36 -14.91 6.50
N TYR A 14 -1.17 -13.90 6.24
CA TYR A 14 -2.21 -13.93 5.22
C TYR A 14 -1.91 -12.88 4.15
N LEU A 15 -1.61 -13.33 2.94
CA LEU A 15 -1.42 -12.45 1.77
C LEU A 15 -2.79 -12.24 1.11
N ALA A 16 -3.42 -11.13 1.42
CA ALA A 16 -4.74 -10.80 0.93
C ALA A 16 -4.73 -10.45 -0.56
N ARG A 17 -5.75 -10.89 -1.27
CA ARG A 17 -6.05 -10.48 -2.64
C ARG A 17 -7.29 -9.61 -2.63
N LEU A 18 -7.15 -8.36 -3.02
CA LEU A 18 -8.28 -7.45 -3.15
C LEU A 18 -9.19 -7.85 -4.34
N GLU A 19 -10.46 -7.44 -4.28
CA GLU A 19 -11.44 -7.70 -5.33
C GLU A 19 -10.92 -7.29 -6.71
N ASP A 20 -11.22 -8.08 -7.71
CA ASP A 20 -10.81 -7.97 -9.13
C ASP A 20 -9.28 -7.84 -9.36
N HIS A 21 -8.44 -8.22 -8.36
CA HIS A 21 -7.00 -8.27 -8.51
C HIS A 21 -6.50 -9.70 -8.75
N GLY A 22 -5.42 -9.84 -9.54
CA GLY A 22 -4.75 -11.13 -9.77
C GLY A 22 -5.59 -12.17 -10.52
N LEU A 23 -6.65 -11.77 -11.21
CA LEU A 23 -7.48 -12.62 -12.05
C LEU A 23 -7.08 -12.47 -13.53
N LYS A 24 -7.12 -13.57 -14.28
CA LYS A 24 -6.94 -13.49 -15.74
C LYS A 24 -8.22 -12.92 -16.37
N GLY A 25 -8.03 -11.93 -17.25
CA GLY A 25 -9.15 -11.32 -17.99
C GLY A 25 -8.65 -10.25 -18.95
N ASP A 26 -9.46 -9.94 -19.96
CA ASP A 26 -9.10 -8.97 -21.01
C ASP A 26 -9.32 -7.52 -20.57
N SER A 27 -10.08 -7.29 -19.51
CA SER A 27 -10.46 -5.96 -19.03
C SER A 27 -10.44 -5.88 -17.49
N PRO A 28 -9.26 -6.07 -16.83
CA PRO A 28 -9.16 -5.97 -15.37
C PRO A 28 -9.67 -4.62 -14.88
N LEU A 29 -10.34 -4.60 -13.74
CA LEU A 29 -10.90 -3.43 -13.06
C LEU A 29 -12.01 -2.68 -13.84
N LEU A 30 -12.61 -3.31 -14.89
CA LEU A 30 -13.69 -2.68 -15.66
C LEU A 30 -14.94 -2.47 -14.81
N ASN A 31 -15.33 -3.48 -14.06
CA ASN A 31 -16.58 -3.53 -13.30
C ASN A 31 -16.34 -3.50 -11.78
N ILE A 32 -15.23 -2.92 -11.37
CA ILE A 32 -14.87 -2.86 -9.95
C ILE A 32 -15.94 -2.09 -9.15
N ASP A 33 -16.54 -2.73 -8.18
CA ASP A 33 -17.48 -2.13 -7.25
C ASP A 33 -16.71 -1.61 -6.02
N PRO A 34 -16.80 -0.31 -5.68
CA PRO A 34 -16.06 0.26 -4.56
C PRO A 34 -16.41 -0.37 -3.21
N LEU A 35 -17.67 -0.81 -3.02
CA LEU A 35 -18.08 -1.44 -1.77
C LEU A 35 -17.53 -2.87 -1.67
N GLN A 36 -17.56 -3.65 -2.75
CA GLN A 36 -16.96 -4.99 -2.78
C GLN A 36 -15.44 -4.91 -2.63
N TRP A 37 -14.81 -3.89 -3.21
CA TRP A 37 -13.38 -3.67 -3.07
C TRP A 37 -13.02 -3.40 -1.60
N MET A 38 -13.76 -2.50 -0.94
CA MET A 38 -13.60 -2.23 0.49
C MET A 38 -13.92 -3.47 1.34
N GLN A 39 -14.98 -4.21 1.00
CA GLN A 39 -15.36 -5.43 1.71
C GLN A 39 -14.24 -6.49 1.64
N SER A 40 -13.59 -6.65 0.48
CA SER A 40 -12.48 -7.60 0.35
C SER A 40 -11.29 -7.27 1.28
N ALA A 41 -11.06 -6.00 1.57
CA ALA A 41 -10.05 -5.59 2.55
C ALA A 41 -10.50 -5.88 3.99
N LEU A 42 -11.77 -5.66 4.30
CA LEU A 42 -12.34 -6.00 5.62
C LEU A 42 -12.34 -7.52 5.85
N ASP A 43 -12.68 -8.31 4.85
CA ASP A 43 -12.64 -9.77 4.91
C ASP A 43 -11.21 -10.28 5.15
N ALA A 44 -10.21 -9.63 4.55
CA ALA A 44 -8.81 -9.95 4.81
C ALA A 44 -8.41 -9.74 6.28
N ILE A 45 -8.90 -8.67 6.90
CA ILE A 45 -8.68 -8.41 8.34
C ILE A 45 -9.41 -9.45 9.19
N ALA A 46 -10.63 -9.83 8.80
CA ALA A 46 -11.39 -10.88 9.50
C ALA A 46 -10.67 -12.23 9.46
N VAL A 47 -10.05 -12.58 8.32
CA VAL A 47 -9.18 -13.77 8.22
C VAL A 47 -7.97 -13.63 9.15
N GLY A 48 -7.31 -12.47 9.17
CA GLY A 48 -6.21 -12.19 10.08
C GLY A 48 -6.58 -12.41 11.55
N LYS A 49 -7.76 -11.91 11.96
CA LYS A 49 -8.30 -12.12 13.33
C LYS A 49 -8.65 -13.58 13.63
N ALA A 50 -8.98 -14.37 12.64
CA ALA A 50 -9.21 -15.82 12.81
C ALA A 50 -7.89 -16.59 12.92
N LEU A 51 -6.79 -16.05 12.40
CA LEU A 51 -5.46 -16.67 12.43
C LEU A 51 -4.63 -16.28 13.67
N GLY A 52 -4.96 -15.17 14.32
CA GLY A 52 -4.19 -14.66 15.46
C GLY A 52 -4.99 -13.69 16.32
N GLU A 53 -4.54 -13.48 17.56
CA GLU A 53 -5.19 -12.57 18.51
C GLU A 53 -5.04 -11.09 18.12
N LYS A 54 -3.89 -10.75 17.52
CA LYS A 54 -3.52 -9.40 17.10
C LYS A 54 -3.24 -9.37 15.61
N VAL A 55 -3.72 -8.34 14.93
CA VAL A 55 -3.53 -8.16 13.49
C VAL A 55 -2.67 -6.93 13.24
N ILE A 56 -1.54 -7.13 12.58
CA ILE A 56 -0.72 -6.05 12.05
C ILE A 56 -0.95 -6.00 10.53
N LEU A 57 -1.41 -4.86 10.04
CA LEU A 57 -1.58 -4.64 8.59
C LEU A 57 -0.28 -4.17 7.98
N VAL A 58 0.25 -4.94 7.04
CA VAL A 58 1.36 -4.50 6.16
C VAL A 58 0.77 -4.25 4.78
N SER A 59 0.70 -3.00 4.39
CA SER A 59 -0.03 -2.58 3.20
C SER A 59 0.82 -1.74 2.26
N CYS A 60 0.49 -1.79 0.97
CA CYS A 60 1.15 -0.99 -0.06
C CYS A 60 0.10 -0.30 -0.93
N SER A 61 0.37 0.97 -1.30
CA SER A 61 -0.43 1.72 -2.27
C SER A 61 -1.93 1.70 -1.96
N THR A 62 -2.77 1.20 -2.87
CA THR A 62 -4.23 1.06 -2.72
C THR A 62 -4.63 0.28 -1.47
N GLY A 63 -3.86 -0.76 -1.08
CA GLY A 63 -4.12 -1.50 0.16
C GLY A 63 -4.09 -0.60 1.39
N SER A 64 -3.20 0.39 1.41
CA SER A 64 -3.12 1.37 2.50
C SER A 64 -4.28 2.35 2.50
N THR A 65 -4.87 2.70 1.35
CA THR A 65 -6.09 3.52 1.29
C THR A 65 -7.22 2.86 2.08
N PHE A 66 -7.43 1.54 1.86
CA PHE A 66 -8.45 0.78 2.59
C PHE A 66 -8.07 0.59 4.06
N ALA A 67 -6.81 0.29 4.36
CA ALA A 67 -6.33 0.12 5.72
C ALA A 67 -6.57 1.37 6.58
N LEU A 68 -6.21 2.54 6.08
CA LEU A 68 -6.44 3.83 6.75
C LEU A 68 -7.93 4.10 6.99
N TYR A 69 -8.76 3.90 5.98
CA TYR A 69 -10.19 4.15 6.12
C TYR A 69 -10.86 3.19 7.10
N LEU A 70 -10.52 1.90 7.05
CA LEU A 70 -11.07 0.89 7.95
C LEU A 70 -10.64 1.13 9.40
N ALA A 71 -9.39 1.52 9.64
CA ALA A 71 -8.93 1.89 10.98
C ALA A 71 -9.64 3.15 11.52
N ALA A 72 -9.92 4.13 10.67
CA ALA A 72 -10.69 5.32 11.06
C ALA A 72 -12.14 4.98 11.42
N LYS A 73 -12.76 4.01 10.75
CA LYS A 73 -14.15 3.60 10.96
C LYS A 73 -14.35 2.62 12.09
N TYR A 74 -13.36 1.78 12.34
CA TYR A 74 -13.42 0.70 13.32
C TYR A 74 -12.19 0.77 14.22
N PRO A 75 -12.22 1.63 15.27
CA PRO A 75 -11.17 1.68 16.27
C PRO A 75 -10.90 0.28 16.83
N ASP A 76 -9.66 -0.02 17.18
CA ASP A 76 -9.21 -1.32 17.69
C ASP A 76 -9.37 -2.50 16.70
N LEU A 77 -9.62 -2.22 15.41
CA LEU A 77 -9.72 -3.26 14.39
C LEU A 77 -8.39 -3.97 14.21
N VAL A 78 -7.30 -3.22 14.28
CA VAL A 78 -5.93 -3.71 14.08
C VAL A 78 -5.01 -3.23 15.21
N GLU A 79 -3.91 -3.96 15.43
CA GLU A 79 -2.90 -3.61 16.44
C GLU A 79 -1.95 -2.51 15.96
N ALA A 80 -1.62 -2.52 14.66
CA ALA A 80 -0.72 -1.55 14.05
C ALA A 80 -0.85 -1.56 12.52
N GLN A 81 -0.39 -0.46 11.89
CA GLN A 81 -0.33 -0.31 10.45
C GLN A 81 1.10 -0.03 9.99
N ILE A 82 1.60 -0.84 9.06
CA ILE A 82 2.86 -0.67 8.36
C ILE A 82 2.50 -0.34 6.91
N MET A 83 2.77 0.89 6.48
CA MET A 83 2.38 1.39 5.17
C MET A 83 3.61 1.64 4.30
N LEU A 84 3.64 1.02 3.13
CA LEU A 84 4.69 1.14 2.13
C LEU A 84 4.13 1.90 0.92
N SER A 85 4.54 3.15 0.73
CA SER A 85 4.04 4.04 -0.32
C SER A 85 2.50 4.12 -0.37
N PRO A 86 1.82 4.51 0.72
CA PRO A 86 0.36 4.52 0.77
C PRO A 86 -0.24 5.47 -0.27
N ASN A 87 -1.32 5.03 -0.94
CA ASN A 87 -2.04 5.89 -1.86
C ASN A 87 -3.05 6.77 -1.11
N VAL A 88 -2.59 7.92 -0.66
CA VAL A 88 -3.43 8.97 -0.03
C VAL A 88 -3.94 9.96 -1.08
N ASP A 89 -3.22 10.11 -2.18
CA ASP A 89 -3.63 10.78 -3.42
C ASP A 89 -2.62 10.48 -4.53
N TYR A 90 -3.02 10.68 -5.78
CA TYR A 90 -2.11 10.53 -6.92
C TYR A 90 -1.05 11.64 -6.95
N PHE A 91 0.11 11.32 -7.55
CA PHE A 91 1.20 12.27 -7.74
C PHE A 91 0.80 13.45 -8.65
N ASP A 92 0.12 13.16 -9.77
CA ASP A 92 -0.31 14.19 -10.70
C ASP A 92 -1.48 15.01 -10.11
N PRO A 93 -1.29 16.31 -9.82
CA PRO A 93 -2.32 17.12 -9.22
C PRO A 93 -3.57 17.27 -10.11
N ARG A 94 -3.47 17.01 -11.43
CA ARG A 94 -4.62 17.03 -12.33
C ARG A 94 -5.59 15.86 -12.10
N SER A 95 -5.19 14.88 -11.32
CA SER A 95 -6.03 13.74 -10.94
C SER A 95 -7.35 14.13 -10.27
N PHE A 96 -7.43 15.34 -9.68
CA PHE A 96 -8.70 15.85 -9.13
C PHE A 96 -9.85 15.86 -10.16
N MET A 97 -9.54 15.94 -11.45
CA MET A 97 -10.55 15.93 -12.52
C MET A 97 -11.18 14.55 -12.71
N MET A 98 -10.49 13.49 -12.29
CA MET A 98 -10.94 12.10 -12.51
C MET A 98 -12.25 11.78 -11.80
N SER A 99 -12.46 12.29 -10.59
CA SER A 99 -13.67 12.09 -9.78
C SER A 99 -14.79 13.11 -10.09
N ARG A 100 -14.56 14.05 -11.02
CA ARG A 100 -15.56 15.05 -11.42
C ARG A 100 -16.46 14.55 -12.56
N PRO A 101 -17.61 15.21 -12.81
CA PRO A 101 -18.42 14.92 -13.98
C PRO A 101 -17.56 14.89 -15.25
N TRP A 102 -17.77 13.87 -16.10
CA TRP A 102 -16.98 13.60 -17.32
C TRP A 102 -15.53 13.14 -17.08
N GLY A 103 -15.09 12.93 -15.83
CA GLY A 103 -13.71 12.57 -15.50
C GLY A 103 -13.19 11.36 -16.28
N LEU A 104 -13.98 10.29 -16.43
CA LEU A 104 -13.64 9.14 -17.24
C LEU A 104 -13.38 9.51 -18.70
N HIS A 105 -14.24 10.31 -19.32
CA HIS A 105 -14.10 10.71 -20.71
C HIS A 105 -12.87 11.62 -20.91
N ILE A 106 -12.63 12.55 -19.99
CA ILE A 106 -11.47 13.44 -20.00
C ILE A 106 -10.18 12.62 -19.87
N THR A 107 -10.13 11.67 -18.94
CA THR A 107 -8.97 10.81 -18.71
C THR A 107 -8.68 9.96 -19.94
N ARG A 108 -9.69 9.35 -20.55
CA ARG A 108 -9.54 8.59 -21.81
C ARG A 108 -9.03 9.46 -22.95
N LEU A 109 -9.53 10.69 -23.07
CA LEU A 109 -9.07 11.64 -24.10
C LEU A 109 -7.60 12.01 -23.89
N ILE A 110 -7.17 12.28 -22.65
CA ILE A 110 -5.79 12.63 -22.33
C ILE A 110 -4.85 11.45 -22.58
N LEU A 111 -5.24 10.24 -22.21
CA LEU A 111 -4.42 9.03 -22.38
C LEU A 111 -4.52 8.42 -23.79
N GLY A 112 -5.51 8.84 -24.59
CA GLY A 112 -5.77 8.26 -25.92
C GLY A 112 -6.16 6.78 -25.89
N SER A 113 -6.68 6.27 -24.78
CA SER A 113 -6.94 4.85 -24.55
C SER A 113 -8.06 4.66 -23.54
N ASP A 114 -8.70 3.48 -23.56
CA ASP A 114 -9.59 2.98 -22.50
C ASP A 114 -8.81 2.30 -21.38
N PHE A 115 -7.50 2.10 -21.58
CA PHE A 115 -6.64 1.39 -20.64
C PHE A 115 -5.50 2.29 -20.16
N TYR A 116 -5.19 2.17 -18.90
CA TYR A 116 -3.91 2.59 -18.34
C TYR A 116 -2.89 1.46 -18.54
N SER A 117 -1.67 1.82 -18.97
CA SER A 117 -0.59 0.86 -19.14
C SER A 117 0.71 1.41 -18.58
N TRP A 118 1.49 0.55 -17.97
CA TRP A 118 2.80 0.87 -17.42
C TRP A 118 3.76 -0.30 -17.65
N LYS A 119 5.06 -0.06 -17.47
CA LYS A 119 6.07 -1.10 -17.67
C LYS A 119 6.56 -1.59 -16.32
N ALA A 120 6.39 -2.88 -16.05
CA ALA A 120 7.05 -3.56 -14.95
C ALA A 120 8.39 -4.16 -15.42
N PRO A 121 9.34 -4.43 -14.51
CA PRO A 121 10.46 -5.32 -14.78
C PRO A 121 9.96 -6.68 -15.30
N ALA A 122 10.68 -7.29 -16.25
CA ALA A 122 10.23 -8.52 -16.92
C ALA A 122 9.92 -9.67 -15.94
N ASN A 123 10.66 -9.77 -14.83
CA ASN A 123 10.43 -10.75 -13.78
C ASN A 123 9.23 -10.43 -12.88
N ALA A 124 8.67 -9.23 -12.95
CA ALA A 124 7.54 -8.77 -12.16
C ALA A 124 6.20 -8.80 -12.91
N GLU A 125 6.22 -8.79 -14.25
CA GLU A 125 5.01 -8.70 -15.08
C GLU A 125 3.96 -9.77 -14.77
N GLN A 126 4.39 -10.98 -14.37
CA GLN A 126 3.48 -12.07 -14.04
C GLN A 126 2.70 -11.87 -12.72
N TYR A 127 3.09 -10.90 -11.87
CA TYR A 127 2.50 -10.64 -10.57
C TYR A 127 1.65 -9.39 -10.52
N TRP A 128 1.71 -8.53 -11.54
CA TRP A 128 0.97 -7.28 -11.59
C TRP A 128 0.19 -7.13 -12.89
N TYR A 129 -0.96 -6.50 -12.81
CA TYR A 129 -1.58 -5.96 -14.00
C TYR A 129 -0.76 -4.78 -14.52
N THR A 130 -0.13 -4.96 -15.66
CA THR A 130 0.60 -3.88 -16.37
C THR A 130 -0.31 -3.11 -17.31
N ARG A 131 -1.54 -3.61 -17.52
CA ARG A 131 -2.58 -3.00 -18.34
C ARG A 131 -3.94 -3.29 -17.73
N TYR A 132 -4.70 -2.25 -17.38
CA TYR A 132 -6.03 -2.36 -16.79
C TYR A 132 -6.91 -1.17 -17.18
N ARG A 133 -8.20 -1.31 -16.97
CA ARG A 133 -9.21 -0.32 -17.37
C ARG A 133 -9.07 0.97 -16.56
N ILE A 134 -9.29 2.12 -17.24
CA ILE A 134 -9.28 3.45 -16.61
C ILE A 134 -10.38 3.57 -15.56
N GLU A 135 -11.49 2.85 -15.71
CA GLU A 135 -12.57 2.78 -14.73
C GLU A 135 -12.06 2.45 -13.32
N GLY A 136 -11.11 1.53 -13.20
CA GLY A 136 -10.50 1.20 -11.91
C GLY A 136 -9.77 2.39 -11.27
N ILE A 137 -9.05 3.19 -12.09
CA ILE A 137 -8.36 4.39 -11.59
C ILE A 137 -9.37 5.46 -11.14
N ILE A 138 -10.42 5.66 -11.92
CA ILE A 138 -11.51 6.61 -11.61
C ILE A 138 -12.22 6.20 -10.31
N THR A 139 -12.54 4.93 -10.17
CA THR A 139 -13.18 4.39 -8.96
C THR A 139 -12.26 4.58 -7.74
N LEU A 140 -10.98 4.26 -7.87
CA LEU A 140 -10.02 4.45 -6.80
C LEU A 140 -9.89 5.94 -6.42
N LYS A 141 -9.83 6.85 -7.40
CA LYS A 141 -9.77 8.29 -7.11
C LYS A 141 -11.01 8.77 -6.37
N ALA A 142 -12.20 8.28 -6.74
CA ALA A 142 -13.42 8.62 -6.01
C ALA A 142 -13.38 8.10 -4.55
N ILE A 143 -12.88 6.89 -4.32
CA ILE A 143 -12.66 6.35 -2.98
C ILE A 143 -11.67 7.23 -2.19
N ILE A 144 -10.55 7.60 -2.79
CA ILE A 144 -9.53 8.47 -2.15
C ILE A 144 -10.16 9.81 -1.76
N ASP A 145 -10.88 10.48 -2.66
CA ASP A 145 -11.48 11.78 -2.39
C ASP A 145 -12.51 11.74 -1.26
N GLU A 146 -13.24 10.64 -1.13
CA GLU A 146 -14.25 10.45 -0.09
C GLU A 146 -13.63 10.03 1.25
N THR A 147 -12.54 9.26 1.22
CA THR A 147 -12.05 8.57 2.43
C THR A 147 -10.76 9.16 2.99
N MET A 148 -9.88 9.74 2.17
CA MET A 148 -8.58 10.28 2.61
C MET A 148 -8.71 11.73 3.08
N THR A 149 -9.53 11.93 4.12
CA THR A 149 -9.88 13.23 4.70
C THR A 149 -9.22 13.42 6.07
N LYS A 150 -9.06 14.67 6.47
CA LYS A 150 -8.52 15.04 7.79
C LYS A 150 -9.33 14.42 8.93
N GLU A 151 -10.66 14.44 8.79
CA GLU A 151 -11.58 13.91 9.80
C GLU A 151 -11.35 12.41 10.02
N ASN A 152 -11.19 11.64 8.94
CA ASN A 152 -10.89 10.21 9.04
C ASN A 152 -9.49 9.99 9.62
N PHE A 153 -8.48 10.75 9.21
CA PHE A 153 -7.12 10.60 9.75
C PHE A 153 -7.07 10.84 11.25
N GLN A 154 -7.78 11.84 11.77
CA GLN A 154 -7.83 12.16 13.19
C GLN A 154 -8.47 11.07 14.05
N MET A 155 -9.24 10.17 13.44
CA MET A 155 -9.84 9.01 14.15
C MET A 155 -8.87 7.84 14.29
N ILE A 156 -7.75 7.82 13.58
CA ILE A 156 -6.76 6.74 13.61
C ILE A 156 -5.82 6.97 14.79
N ASN A 157 -5.79 6.03 15.73
CA ASN A 157 -4.94 6.09 16.92
C ASN A 157 -3.98 4.90 17.04
N ASP A 158 -4.05 3.95 16.12
CA ASP A 158 -3.18 2.77 16.07
C ASP A 158 -1.72 3.18 15.84
N PRO A 159 -0.73 2.38 16.27
CA PRO A 159 0.66 2.55 15.89
C PRO A 159 0.83 2.56 14.36
N ILE A 160 1.57 3.55 13.83
CA ILE A 160 1.76 3.74 12.39
C ILE A 160 3.23 3.81 12.01
N TYR A 161 3.61 2.98 11.04
CA TYR A 161 4.86 3.11 10.28
C TYR A 161 4.54 3.56 8.86
N LEU A 162 5.05 4.73 8.47
CA LEU A 162 4.94 5.27 7.12
C LEU A 162 6.31 5.21 6.43
N SER A 163 6.33 4.66 5.22
CA SER A 163 7.56 4.50 4.45
C SER A 163 7.30 4.70 2.96
N TYR A 164 8.19 5.45 2.27
CA TYR A 164 8.02 5.81 0.86
C TYR A 164 9.35 6.17 0.20
N TYR A 165 9.39 6.20 -1.15
CA TYR A 165 10.53 6.71 -1.90
C TYR A 165 10.53 8.24 -1.95
N TYR A 166 11.59 8.84 -1.44
CA TYR A 166 11.85 10.27 -1.57
C TYR A 166 13.33 10.57 -1.37
N LYS A 167 13.94 11.21 -2.36
CA LYS A 167 15.29 11.74 -2.30
C LYS A 167 15.26 13.26 -2.29
N ASP A 168 14.53 13.84 -3.21
CA ASP A 168 14.27 15.28 -3.36
C ASP A 168 12.99 15.47 -4.21
N GLU A 169 12.57 16.73 -4.45
CA GLU A 169 11.35 17.05 -5.19
C GLU A 169 11.35 16.51 -6.64
N ALA A 170 12.51 16.36 -7.26
CA ALA A 170 12.64 15.81 -8.61
C ALA A 170 12.74 14.28 -8.62
N HIS A 171 13.10 13.67 -7.50
CA HIS A 171 13.35 12.24 -7.35
C HIS A 171 12.56 11.70 -6.17
N GLN A 172 11.29 11.46 -6.39
CA GLN A 172 10.34 10.95 -5.41
C GLN A 172 9.37 9.97 -6.05
N ASP A 173 8.50 9.39 -5.25
CA ASP A 173 7.40 8.58 -5.76
C ASP A 173 6.57 9.39 -6.78
N ASN A 174 6.50 8.89 -8.01
CA ASN A 174 5.82 9.55 -9.12
C ASN A 174 4.46 8.92 -9.45
N VAL A 175 4.00 7.99 -8.62
CA VAL A 175 2.69 7.34 -8.71
C VAL A 175 1.72 7.97 -7.72
N VAL A 176 2.16 8.15 -6.47
CA VAL A 176 1.37 8.68 -5.36
C VAL A 176 2.04 9.90 -4.73
N SER A 177 1.25 10.78 -4.15
CA SER A 177 1.71 12.07 -3.64
C SER A 177 2.42 11.93 -2.29
N VAL A 178 3.74 12.09 -2.27
CA VAL A 178 4.53 12.14 -1.02
C VAL A 178 4.06 13.28 -0.13
N LYS A 179 3.72 14.44 -0.69
CA LYS A 179 3.16 15.56 0.05
C LYS A 179 1.91 15.14 0.83
N ARG A 180 0.97 14.46 0.18
CA ARG A 180 -0.28 13.99 0.81
C ARG A 180 -0.03 12.92 1.88
N MET A 181 0.96 12.03 1.68
CA MET A 181 1.38 11.07 2.71
C MET A 181 1.86 11.77 3.99
N LYS A 182 2.71 12.79 3.84
CA LYS A 182 3.21 13.59 4.98
C LYS A 182 2.07 14.33 5.69
N GLU A 183 1.19 14.99 4.94
CA GLU A 183 0.01 15.66 5.50
C GLU A 183 -0.89 14.68 6.28
N MET A 184 -1.14 13.48 5.75
CA MET A 184 -1.86 12.42 6.45
C MET A 184 -1.16 12.05 7.76
N PHE A 185 0.16 11.79 7.70
CA PHE A 185 0.96 11.37 8.86
C PHE A 185 0.99 12.41 9.97
N GLU A 186 0.96 13.69 9.64
CA GLU A 186 0.82 14.78 10.60
C GLU A 186 -0.58 14.81 11.24
N GLN A 187 -1.62 14.45 10.46
CA GLN A 187 -3.03 14.57 10.86
C GLN A 187 -3.58 13.37 11.64
N VAL A 188 -2.94 12.19 11.57
CA VAL A 188 -3.40 11.02 12.34
C VAL A 188 -3.37 11.30 13.84
N GLY A 189 -4.37 10.75 14.55
CA GLY A 189 -4.49 10.87 16.00
C GLY A 189 -3.46 10.07 16.79
N THR A 190 -2.71 9.20 16.12
CA THR A 190 -1.66 8.36 16.71
C THR A 190 -0.65 9.20 17.50
N PRO A 191 -0.38 8.88 18.79
CA PRO A 191 0.65 9.55 19.58
C PRO A 191 2.03 9.52 18.90
N SER A 192 2.79 10.60 19.02
CA SER A 192 4.11 10.73 18.36
C SER A 192 5.10 9.63 18.72
N ALA A 193 5.01 9.07 19.94
CA ALA A 193 5.85 7.94 20.36
C ALA A 193 5.50 6.61 19.63
N MET A 194 4.32 6.52 19.04
CA MET A 194 3.81 5.32 18.38
C MET A 194 3.82 5.42 16.84
N LYS A 195 4.35 6.51 16.28
CA LYS A 195 4.42 6.69 14.84
C LYS A 195 5.82 6.98 14.35
N LYS A 196 6.19 6.41 13.21
CA LYS A 196 7.51 6.57 12.58
C LYS A 196 7.34 6.79 11.08
N GLU A 197 8.01 7.82 10.57
CA GLU A 197 8.08 8.13 9.13
C GLU A 197 9.50 7.89 8.63
N VAL A 198 9.64 7.23 7.47
CA VAL A 198 10.93 6.94 6.84
C VAL A 198 10.88 7.19 5.34
N ALA A 199 11.69 8.13 4.87
CA ALA A 199 11.93 8.37 3.45
C ALA A 199 13.15 7.57 2.98
N HIS A 200 13.01 6.83 1.88
CA HIS A 200 14.06 5.99 1.30
C HIS A 200 14.61 6.63 0.03
N ALA A 201 15.74 7.32 0.13
CA ALA A 201 16.35 8.03 -1.00
C ALA A 201 16.82 7.11 -2.12
N ASP A 202 17.16 5.85 -1.80
CA ASP A 202 17.76 4.88 -2.72
C ASP A 202 16.76 3.83 -3.23
N ALA A 203 15.48 3.91 -2.84
CA ALA A 203 14.49 2.93 -3.29
C ALA A 203 14.17 3.07 -4.79
N GLY A 204 14.13 4.30 -5.31
CA GLY A 204 13.98 4.60 -6.75
C GLY A 204 12.68 4.12 -7.38
N THR A 205 11.71 3.68 -6.59
CA THR A 205 10.46 3.06 -7.06
C THR A 205 9.30 3.29 -6.10
N HIS A 206 8.07 3.28 -6.64
CA HIS A 206 6.85 3.25 -5.84
C HIS A 206 6.71 1.96 -5.01
N ILE A 207 7.09 0.81 -5.59
CA ILE A 207 6.93 -0.51 -4.94
C ILE A 207 8.17 -0.82 -4.10
N ILE A 208 8.35 -0.05 -3.01
CA ILE A 208 9.55 -0.08 -2.18
C ILE A 208 9.73 -1.39 -1.41
N GLY A 209 8.66 -2.14 -1.16
CA GLY A 209 8.65 -3.36 -0.35
C GLY A 209 8.93 -4.66 -1.12
N SER A 210 9.26 -4.59 -2.42
CA SER A 210 9.52 -5.75 -3.27
C SER A 210 10.90 -5.69 -3.91
N ASP A 211 11.65 -6.79 -3.81
CA ASP A 211 12.93 -7.00 -4.46
C ASP A 211 12.85 -7.08 -5.99
N LEU A 212 11.66 -7.30 -6.54
CA LEU A 212 11.41 -7.24 -7.98
C LEU A 212 11.55 -5.81 -8.53
N PHE A 213 11.39 -4.81 -7.69
CA PHE A 213 11.42 -3.39 -8.05
C PHE A 213 12.53 -2.61 -7.34
N ASN A 214 12.69 -2.83 -6.03
CA ASN A 214 13.66 -2.11 -5.21
C ASN A 214 14.96 -2.92 -5.09
N GLN A 215 16.04 -2.40 -5.68
CA GLN A 215 17.36 -3.05 -5.63
C GLN A 215 18.05 -2.87 -4.28
N ASN A 216 17.56 -1.97 -3.42
CA ASN A 216 18.10 -1.72 -2.09
C ASN A 216 17.04 -1.95 -1.00
N LEU A 217 16.48 -3.18 -0.97
CA LEU A 217 15.43 -3.52 -0.01
C LEU A 217 15.92 -3.53 1.45
N SER A 218 17.23 -3.69 1.67
CA SER A 218 17.82 -3.58 3.01
C SER A 218 17.62 -2.21 3.65
N SER A 219 17.59 -1.14 2.86
CA SER A 219 17.32 0.21 3.36
C SER A 219 15.89 0.37 3.90
N VAL A 220 14.94 -0.41 3.38
CA VAL A 220 13.55 -0.45 3.86
C VAL A 220 13.42 -1.41 5.05
N TRP A 221 14.12 -2.54 5.02
CA TRP A 221 14.06 -3.58 6.04
C TRP A 221 14.54 -3.11 7.41
N SER A 222 15.74 -2.51 7.48
CA SER A 222 16.36 -2.16 8.76
C SER A 222 15.53 -1.20 9.62
N PRO A 223 15.04 -0.05 9.11
CA PRO A 223 14.21 0.84 9.93
C PRO A 223 12.83 0.27 10.25
N LEU A 224 12.30 -0.63 9.41
CA LEU A 224 11.04 -1.33 9.67
C LEU A 224 11.19 -2.32 10.84
N VAL A 225 12.26 -3.11 10.86
CA VAL A 225 12.58 -4.02 11.97
C VAL A 225 12.78 -3.24 13.28
N SER A 226 13.53 -2.13 13.25
CA SER A 226 13.69 -1.26 14.42
C SER A 226 12.33 -0.76 14.94
N TYR A 227 11.41 -0.35 14.07
CA TYR A 227 10.07 0.05 14.47
C TYR A 227 9.27 -1.12 15.11
N CYS A 228 9.33 -2.30 14.52
CA CYS A 228 8.65 -3.48 15.05
C CYS A 228 9.15 -3.84 16.46
N GLU A 229 10.44 -3.70 16.72
CA GLU A 229 11.06 -4.07 18.00
C GLU A 229 10.94 -2.95 19.04
N GLU A 230 11.18 -1.71 18.66
CA GLU A 230 11.22 -0.57 19.59
C GLU A 230 9.81 -0.02 19.92
N VAL A 231 8.89 -0.01 18.95
CA VAL A 231 7.56 0.59 19.10
C VAL A 231 6.47 -0.45 19.28
N LEU A 232 6.48 -1.51 18.47
CA LEU A 232 5.48 -2.58 18.59
C LEU A 232 5.87 -3.66 19.61
N HIS A 233 7.10 -3.60 20.15
CA HIS A 233 7.65 -4.53 21.13
C HIS A 233 7.60 -5.99 20.67
N LEU A 234 7.75 -6.23 19.37
CA LEU A 234 7.83 -7.58 18.82
C LEU A 234 9.19 -8.18 19.16
N THR A 235 9.17 -9.42 19.63
CA THR A 235 10.41 -10.16 19.94
C THR A 235 10.74 -11.11 18.81
N PRO A 236 11.93 -11.01 18.19
CA PRO A 236 12.36 -11.97 17.19
C PRO A 236 12.41 -13.39 17.73
N VAL A 237 11.81 -14.34 17.03
CA VAL A 237 11.93 -15.78 17.30
C VAL A 237 13.02 -16.44 16.46
N GLN A 238 13.41 -15.79 15.38
CA GLN A 238 14.50 -16.21 14.49
C GLN A 238 15.26 -14.96 14.04
N ASP A 239 16.58 -15.09 13.92
CA ASP A 239 17.41 -14.05 13.30
C ASP A 239 17.34 -14.20 11.77
N VAL A 240 16.20 -13.81 11.23
CA VAL A 240 15.96 -13.73 9.81
C VAL A 240 16.41 -12.37 9.34
N ASP A 241 17.53 -12.34 8.64
CA ASP A 241 17.86 -11.21 7.80
C ASP A 241 17.14 -11.36 6.45
N TRP A 242 16.68 -10.25 5.90
CA TRP A 242 16.08 -10.30 4.58
C TRP A 242 17.11 -10.81 3.56
N LYS A 243 16.81 -11.95 2.93
CA LYS A 243 17.57 -12.48 1.80
C LYS A 243 16.73 -12.36 0.54
N PRO A 244 17.33 -12.00 -0.60
CA PRO A 244 16.60 -12.00 -1.86
C PRO A 244 15.91 -13.34 -2.07
N PHE A 245 14.62 -13.32 -2.30
CA PHE A 245 13.79 -14.50 -2.57
C PHE A 245 14.13 -15.16 -3.92
N ILE A 246 15.02 -14.53 -4.69
CA ILE A 246 15.36 -14.88 -6.08
C ILE A 246 16.07 -16.22 -6.19
N ASP A 247 16.80 -16.67 -5.16
CA ASP A 247 17.64 -17.87 -5.28
C ASP A 247 16.88 -19.20 -5.29
N ASN A 248 15.62 -19.25 -4.90
CA ASN A 248 14.86 -20.51 -4.81
C ASN A 248 13.69 -20.64 -5.81
N ARG A 249 13.48 -19.66 -6.68
CA ARG A 249 12.44 -19.70 -7.72
C ARG A 249 13.01 -19.91 -9.12
N GLN A 250 14.00 -20.75 -9.28
CA GLN A 250 14.17 -21.40 -10.57
C GLN A 250 13.02 -22.40 -10.69
N ILE A 251 11.93 -21.91 -11.27
CA ILE A 251 10.80 -22.74 -11.69
C ILE A 251 11.34 -23.66 -12.79
N ASN A 252 11.42 -24.94 -12.49
CA ASN A 252 11.56 -26.00 -13.47
C ASN A 252 10.34 -26.04 -14.39
#